data_8f3820bf95764d7101b38bbb2990a290
#
_entry.id   8f3820bf95764d7101b38bbb2990a290
#
_cell.length_a   1.000
_cell.length_b   1.000
_cell.length_c   1.000
_cell.angle_alpha   90.00
_cell.angle_beta   90.00
_cell.angle_gamma   90.00
#
_symmetry.space_group_name_H-M   'P 1'
#
loop_
_entity.id
_entity.type
_entity.pdbx_description
1 polymer ?
#
loop_
_entity_poly.entity_id
_entity_poly.type
_entity_poly.pdbx_seq_one_letter_code
_entity_poly.pdbx_strand_id
1 'polypeptide(L)'
;MQNLKDIPCLILGIGNILWADEGFGVRVVEAFNDKYAFTDPNNVIADGGTLGMYLYDRICRAEKLLIFDCCDFKGKPGELRVLRNDDVKLWTATKISPHQTGMNDLLVAAAVRGAMPNDIAVVGFQPVLLDDYGGSLSAEAKGKVDEAVRDGYEIVRGWKVGLSVPSED
;
A
#
# COMPACT_ATOMS: atom_id res chain seq x y z
N MET A 1 -27.70 3.89 -1.49
CA MET A 1 -26.59 4.58 -2.21
C MET A 1 -25.86 3.55 -3.05
N GLN A 2 -25.83 3.78 -4.36
CA GLN A 2 -25.02 2.94 -5.25
C GLN A 2 -23.55 3.08 -4.85
N ASN A 3 -22.91 1.96 -4.62
CA ASN A 3 -21.48 1.89 -4.37
C ASN A 3 -20.76 2.14 -5.71
N LEU A 4 -20.43 3.38 -6.01
CA LEU A 4 -19.82 3.77 -7.27
C LEU A 4 -18.36 3.36 -7.27
N LYS A 5 -18.04 2.23 -7.90
CA LYS A 5 -16.67 1.78 -8.16
C LYS A 5 -16.18 2.40 -9.47
N ASP A 6 -15.63 3.61 -9.38
CA ASP A 6 -15.16 4.39 -10.54
C ASP A 6 -13.62 4.57 -10.60
N ILE A 7 -12.90 3.98 -9.64
CA ILE A 7 -11.44 3.84 -9.66
C ILE A 7 -11.13 2.35 -9.93
N PRO A 8 -10.73 1.96 -11.15
CA PRO A 8 -10.51 0.53 -11.44
C PRO A 8 -9.34 -0.04 -10.63
N CYS A 9 -8.27 0.74 -10.42
CA CYS A 9 -7.14 0.34 -9.59
C CYS A 9 -6.58 1.54 -8.84
N LEU A 10 -6.40 1.36 -7.53
CA LEU A 10 -5.77 2.32 -6.63
C LEU A 10 -4.50 1.71 -6.05
N ILE A 11 -3.38 2.38 -6.20
CA ILE A 11 -2.10 2.01 -5.57
C ILE A 11 -1.74 3.08 -4.55
N LEU A 12 -1.51 2.68 -3.31
CA LEU A 12 -1.18 3.56 -2.20
C LEU A 12 0.14 3.18 -1.54
N GLY A 13 0.98 4.16 -1.28
CA GLY A 13 2.08 4.06 -0.33
C GLY A 13 1.68 4.71 0.97
N ILE A 14 1.77 3.96 2.07
CA ILE A 14 1.36 4.40 3.40
C ILE A 14 2.56 4.47 4.31
N GLY A 15 2.58 5.45 5.18
CA GLY A 15 3.60 5.58 6.21
C GLY A 15 4.07 7.01 6.45
N ASN A 16 4.96 7.17 7.41
CA ASN A 16 5.53 8.45 7.80
C ASN A 16 7.03 8.47 7.50
N ILE A 17 7.43 9.25 6.50
CA ILE A 17 8.84 9.38 6.07
C ILE A 17 9.75 10.05 7.13
N LEU A 18 9.18 10.61 8.17
CA LEU A 18 9.94 11.20 9.28
C LEU A 18 10.45 10.15 10.28
N TRP A 19 10.00 8.90 10.19
CA TRP A 19 10.30 7.83 11.14
C TRP A 19 10.89 6.60 10.47
N ALA A 20 12.15 6.67 10.05
CA ALA A 20 12.91 5.52 9.55
C ALA A 20 12.09 4.59 8.64
N ASP A 21 11.93 3.30 8.99
CA ASP A 21 11.25 2.31 8.16
C ASP A 21 9.73 2.50 8.05
N GLU A 22 9.12 3.34 8.89
CA GLU A 22 7.71 3.73 8.68
C GLU A 22 7.48 4.44 7.34
N GLY A 23 8.52 5.02 6.75
CA GLY A 23 8.48 5.62 5.43
C GLY A 23 8.55 4.63 4.26
N PHE A 24 8.69 3.32 4.51
CA PHE A 24 8.91 2.31 3.47
C PHE A 24 7.85 2.33 2.39
N GLY A 25 6.55 2.30 2.75
CA GLY A 25 5.47 2.28 1.77
C GLY A 25 5.46 3.50 0.86
N VAL A 26 5.73 4.68 1.39
CA VAL A 26 5.84 5.92 0.61
C VAL A 26 7.01 5.86 -0.36
N ARG A 27 8.18 5.39 0.09
CA ARG A 27 9.36 5.26 -0.78
C ARG A 27 9.16 4.23 -1.89
N VAL A 28 8.43 3.15 -1.61
CA VAL A 28 8.10 2.16 -2.63
C VAL A 28 7.13 2.72 -3.68
N VAL A 29 6.08 3.44 -3.27
CA VAL A 29 5.13 4.02 -4.23
C VAL A 29 5.77 5.12 -5.08
N GLU A 30 6.69 5.91 -4.52
CA GLU A 30 7.50 6.86 -5.29
C GLU A 30 8.30 6.13 -6.37
N ALA A 31 9.07 5.10 -6.00
CA ALA A 31 9.86 4.31 -6.94
C ALA A 31 8.98 3.57 -7.97
N PHE A 32 7.80 3.11 -7.58
CA PHE A 32 6.84 2.50 -8.48
C PHE A 32 6.34 3.51 -9.53
N ASN A 33 5.98 4.72 -9.08
CA ASN A 33 5.48 5.78 -9.95
C ASN A 33 6.56 6.33 -10.89
N ASP A 34 7.83 6.30 -10.50
CA ASP A 34 8.95 6.65 -11.37
C ASP A 34 9.17 5.63 -12.49
N LYS A 35 8.81 4.37 -12.24
CA LYS A 35 9.09 3.26 -13.15
C LYS A 35 7.91 2.86 -14.02
N TYR A 36 6.69 3.09 -13.56
CA TYR A 36 5.46 2.67 -14.24
C TYR A 36 4.42 3.76 -14.26
N ALA A 37 3.62 3.80 -15.33
CA ALA A 37 2.45 4.64 -15.45
C ALA A 37 1.23 3.80 -15.84
N PHE A 38 0.07 4.15 -15.36
CA PHE A 38 -1.17 3.54 -15.82
C PHE A 38 -1.51 3.97 -17.24
N THR A 39 -2.02 3.05 -18.05
CA THR A 39 -2.53 3.34 -19.39
C THR A 39 -3.95 3.91 -19.36
N ASP A 40 -4.74 3.58 -18.32
CA ASP A 40 -6.06 4.15 -18.09
C ASP A 40 -5.98 5.28 -17.06
N PRO A 41 -6.40 6.52 -17.43
CA PRO A 41 -6.33 7.69 -16.54
C PRO A 41 -7.26 7.61 -15.31
N ASN A 42 -8.21 6.68 -15.27
CA ASN A 42 -9.06 6.48 -14.11
C ASN A 42 -8.38 5.71 -12.98
N ASN A 43 -7.25 5.07 -13.26
CA ASN A 43 -6.42 4.45 -12.24
C ASN A 43 -5.59 5.51 -11.49
N VAL A 44 -5.30 5.24 -10.22
CA VAL A 44 -4.62 6.20 -9.34
C VAL A 44 -3.43 5.56 -8.66
N ILE A 45 -2.27 6.22 -8.74
CA ILE A 45 -1.10 5.95 -7.88
C ILE A 45 -0.93 7.17 -6.98
N ALA A 46 -0.88 6.96 -5.67
CA ALA A 46 -0.78 8.07 -4.73
C ALA A 46 0.09 7.75 -3.52
N ASP A 47 0.84 8.76 -3.09
CA ASP A 47 1.37 8.82 -1.74
C ASP A 47 0.21 9.09 -0.78
N GLY A 48 -0.13 8.09 0.02
CA GLY A 48 -1.17 8.20 1.03
C GLY A 48 -0.62 8.76 2.35
N GLY A 49 0.68 8.69 2.56
CA GLY A 49 1.35 9.20 3.75
C GLY A 49 0.60 8.85 5.03
N THR A 50 0.23 9.86 5.78
CA THR A 50 -0.55 9.78 7.03
C THR A 50 -1.95 10.39 6.89
N LEU A 51 -2.49 10.53 5.67
CA LEU A 51 -3.68 11.33 5.36
C LEU A 51 -5.02 10.74 5.84
N GLY A 52 -5.04 9.54 6.44
CA GLY A 52 -6.20 8.98 7.11
C GLY A 52 -7.50 9.07 6.31
N MET A 53 -8.49 9.80 6.84
CA MET A 53 -9.85 9.87 6.28
C MET A 53 -9.94 10.39 4.83
N TYR A 54 -8.96 11.15 4.33
CA TYR A 54 -8.94 11.56 2.92
C TYR A 54 -8.79 10.39 1.95
N LEU A 55 -8.23 9.27 2.42
CA LEU A 55 -8.08 8.05 1.62
C LEU A 55 -9.36 7.20 1.61
N TYR A 56 -10.23 7.39 2.59
CA TYR A 56 -11.42 6.56 2.76
C TYR A 56 -12.32 6.56 1.52
N ASP A 57 -12.62 7.74 0.99
CA ASP A 57 -13.45 7.86 -0.20
C ASP A 57 -12.84 7.12 -1.40
N ARG A 58 -11.55 7.29 -1.63
CA ARG A 58 -10.82 6.60 -2.72
C ARG A 58 -10.84 5.08 -2.54
N ILE A 59 -10.63 4.60 -1.33
CA ILE A 59 -10.67 3.17 -1.01
C ILE A 59 -12.07 2.60 -1.30
N CYS A 60 -13.13 3.28 -0.88
CA CYS A 60 -14.51 2.86 -1.14
C CYS A 60 -14.85 2.85 -2.64
N ARG A 61 -14.21 3.71 -3.43
CA ARG A 61 -14.44 3.82 -4.89
C ARG A 61 -13.54 2.89 -5.70
N ALA A 62 -12.52 2.30 -5.10
CA ALA A 62 -11.60 1.41 -5.79
C ALA A 62 -12.19 0.02 -6.00
N GLU A 63 -12.06 -0.54 -7.21
CA GLU A 63 -12.32 -1.95 -7.47
C GLU A 63 -11.18 -2.84 -6.99
N LYS A 64 -9.94 -2.39 -7.24
CA LYS A 64 -8.70 -3.07 -6.85
C LYS A 64 -7.82 -2.12 -6.05
N LEU A 65 -7.25 -2.60 -4.96
CA LEU A 65 -6.40 -1.81 -4.06
C LEU A 65 -5.09 -2.53 -3.79
N LEU A 66 -3.99 -1.90 -4.15
CA LEU A 66 -2.63 -2.30 -3.75
C LEU A 66 -2.09 -1.31 -2.73
N ILE A 67 -1.61 -1.82 -1.62
CA ILE A 67 -1.00 -1.03 -0.55
C ILE A 67 0.46 -1.44 -0.38
N PHE A 68 1.36 -0.46 -0.37
CA PHE A 68 2.71 -0.60 0.14
C PHE A 68 2.78 0.00 1.53
N ASP A 69 3.24 -0.78 2.50
CA ASP A 69 3.27 -0.33 3.90
C ASP A 69 4.43 -0.99 4.68
N CYS A 70 4.85 -0.32 5.74
CA CYS A 70 5.65 -0.92 6.79
C CYS A 70 4.70 -1.47 7.85
N CYS A 71 4.71 -2.76 8.10
CA CYS A 71 3.75 -3.39 8.99
C CYS A 71 4.36 -4.50 9.85
N ASP A 72 3.88 -4.59 11.08
CA ASP A 72 4.22 -5.67 11.97
C ASP A 72 3.27 -6.86 11.75
N PHE A 73 3.73 -7.84 10.97
CA PHE A 73 3.04 -9.10 10.78
C PHE A 73 3.67 -10.25 11.58
N LYS A 74 4.44 -9.90 12.63
CA LYS A 74 5.16 -10.85 13.48
C LYS A 74 6.17 -11.72 12.72
N GLY A 75 6.71 -11.18 11.63
CA GLY A 75 7.76 -11.76 10.84
C GLY A 75 9.15 -11.39 11.35
N LYS A 76 10.18 -11.83 10.61
CA LYS A 76 11.55 -11.43 10.89
C LYS A 76 11.78 -9.98 10.43
N PRO A 77 12.49 -9.14 11.21
CA PRO A 77 12.89 -7.82 10.74
C PRO A 77 13.56 -7.89 9.36
N GLY A 78 13.12 -7.04 8.43
CA GLY A 78 13.60 -7.03 7.05
C GLY A 78 12.85 -7.96 6.08
N GLU A 79 11.89 -8.73 6.57
CA GLU A 79 11.06 -9.60 5.73
C GLU A 79 10.05 -8.78 4.92
N LEU A 80 9.91 -9.11 3.64
CA LEU A 80 8.81 -8.68 2.79
C LEU A 80 7.73 -9.76 2.76
N ARG A 81 6.48 -9.35 2.85
CA ARG A 81 5.34 -10.28 2.76
C ARG A 81 4.24 -9.69 1.90
N VAL A 82 3.69 -10.51 1.01
CA VAL A 82 2.50 -10.19 0.23
C VAL A 82 1.29 -10.84 0.87
N LEU A 83 0.31 -10.03 1.24
CA LEU A 83 -1.00 -10.48 1.72
C LEU A 83 -2.05 -10.17 0.67
N ARG A 84 -3.00 -11.06 0.47
CA ARG A 84 -4.08 -10.91 -0.52
C ARG A 84 -5.45 -11.23 0.07
N ASN A 85 -6.44 -10.44 -0.28
CA ASN A 85 -7.86 -10.69 0.00
C ASN A 85 -8.15 -11.11 1.45
N ASP A 86 -8.50 -12.37 1.70
CA ASP A 86 -8.86 -12.85 3.02
C ASP A 86 -7.70 -12.75 4.04
N ASP A 87 -6.46 -12.92 3.60
CA ASP A 87 -5.29 -12.71 4.45
C ASP A 87 -5.15 -11.25 4.90
N VAL A 88 -5.50 -10.29 4.04
CA VAL A 88 -5.56 -8.87 4.41
C VAL A 88 -6.64 -8.62 5.45
N LYS A 89 -7.84 -9.18 5.27
CA LYS A 89 -8.95 -9.07 6.23
C LYS A 89 -8.58 -9.66 7.58
N LEU A 90 -7.97 -10.85 7.58
CA LEU A 90 -7.53 -11.50 8.80
C LEU A 90 -6.44 -10.69 9.52
N TRP A 91 -5.49 -10.18 8.78
CA TRP A 91 -4.42 -9.33 9.31
C TRP A 91 -4.96 -8.02 9.90
N THR A 92 -5.92 -7.35 9.24
CA THR A 92 -6.57 -6.14 9.78
C THR A 92 -7.36 -6.43 11.05
N ALA A 93 -7.99 -7.59 11.16
CA ALA A 93 -8.76 -7.99 12.35
C ALA A 93 -7.87 -8.29 13.57
N THR A 94 -6.61 -8.69 13.38
CA THR A 94 -5.69 -9.06 14.46
C THR A 94 -4.83 -7.91 14.97
N LYS A 95 -4.80 -6.76 14.25
CA LYS A 95 -3.96 -5.61 14.62
C LYS A 95 -4.58 -4.79 15.74
N ILE A 96 -3.88 -4.74 16.86
CA ILE A 96 -4.13 -3.83 17.98
C ILE A 96 -2.82 -3.05 18.22
N SER A 97 -2.50 -2.11 17.33
CA SER A 97 -1.36 -1.20 17.55
C SER A 97 -1.81 0.25 17.41
N PRO A 98 -1.55 1.12 18.40
CA PRO A 98 -1.91 2.53 18.32
C PRO A 98 -1.16 3.29 17.22
N HIS A 99 -0.06 2.77 16.71
CA HIS A 99 0.72 3.40 15.63
C HIS A 99 0.28 3.00 14.21
N GLN A 100 -0.60 2.01 14.06
CA GLN A 100 -1.05 1.47 12.78
C GLN A 100 -2.57 1.56 12.60
N THR A 101 -3.23 2.43 13.35
CA THR A 101 -4.69 2.56 13.38
C THR A 101 -5.27 3.10 12.07
N GLY A 102 -4.54 3.95 11.34
CA GLY A 102 -5.09 4.68 10.20
C GLY A 102 -5.65 3.81 9.07
N MET A 103 -4.83 2.96 8.45
CA MET A 103 -5.25 2.16 7.29
C MET A 103 -6.21 1.03 7.69
N ASN A 104 -5.95 0.35 8.80
CA ASN A 104 -6.83 -0.71 9.29
C ASN A 104 -8.23 -0.20 9.60
N ASP A 105 -8.32 0.97 10.24
CA ASP A 105 -9.61 1.60 10.55
C ASP A 105 -10.39 1.97 9.28
N LEU A 106 -9.69 2.44 8.23
CA LEU A 106 -10.30 2.74 6.94
C LEU A 106 -10.84 1.49 6.26
N LEU A 107 -10.09 0.38 6.28
CA LEU A 107 -10.52 -0.89 5.69
C LEU A 107 -11.70 -1.49 6.47
N VAL A 108 -11.67 -1.43 7.79
CA VAL A 108 -12.80 -1.85 8.63
C VAL A 108 -14.03 -1.00 8.34
N ALA A 109 -13.90 0.31 8.28
CA ALA A 109 -15.01 1.22 7.94
C ALA A 109 -15.58 0.94 6.54
N ALA A 110 -14.72 0.68 5.55
CA ALA A 110 -15.14 0.29 4.20
C ALA A 110 -15.89 -1.06 4.21
N ALA A 111 -15.43 -2.02 5.01
CA ALA A 111 -16.09 -3.31 5.17
C ALA A 111 -17.49 -3.18 5.79
N VAL A 112 -17.62 -2.40 6.87
CA VAL A 112 -18.91 -2.13 7.52
C VAL A 112 -19.91 -1.47 6.55
N ARG A 113 -19.41 -0.59 5.69
CA ARG A 113 -20.22 0.07 4.65
C ARG A 113 -20.57 -0.85 3.47
N GLY A 114 -19.94 -2.02 3.35
CA GLY A 114 -20.06 -2.87 2.18
C GLY A 114 -19.36 -2.31 0.94
N ALA A 115 -18.33 -1.50 1.15
CA ALA A 115 -17.61 -0.76 0.10
C ALA A 115 -16.14 -1.21 -0.06
N MET A 116 -15.80 -2.40 0.44
CA MET A 116 -14.46 -2.94 0.25
C MET A 116 -14.12 -3.09 -1.23
N PRO A 117 -12.88 -2.85 -1.63
CA PRO A 117 -12.40 -3.27 -2.95
C PRO A 117 -12.63 -4.77 -3.19
N ASN A 118 -12.87 -5.15 -4.45
CA ASN A 118 -13.09 -6.55 -4.82
C ASN A 118 -11.82 -7.39 -4.68
N ASP A 119 -10.68 -6.79 -5.01
CA ASP A 119 -9.35 -7.36 -4.84
C ASP A 119 -8.48 -6.41 -4.03
N ILE A 120 -7.82 -6.95 -3.01
CA ILE A 120 -6.88 -6.21 -2.17
C ILE A 120 -5.58 -6.98 -2.06
N ALA A 121 -4.46 -6.25 -2.15
CA ALA A 121 -3.14 -6.78 -1.83
C ALA A 121 -2.36 -5.76 -0.98
N VAL A 122 -1.56 -6.29 -0.08
CA VAL A 122 -0.59 -5.51 0.71
C VAL A 122 0.78 -6.11 0.50
N VAL A 123 1.72 -5.27 0.07
CA VAL A 123 3.15 -5.59 0.10
C VAL A 123 3.71 -4.92 1.33
N GLY A 124 3.94 -5.72 2.37
CA GLY A 124 4.34 -5.27 3.69
C GLY A 124 5.81 -5.55 3.98
N PHE A 125 6.47 -4.60 4.58
CA PHE A 125 7.84 -4.73 5.08
C PHE A 125 7.82 -4.82 6.61
N GLN A 126 8.41 -5.89 7.16
CA GLN A 126 8.61 -5.99 8.61
C GLN A 126 9.74 -5.06 9.04
N PRO A 127 9.48 -4.03 9.86
CA PRO A 127 10.46 -3.02 10.18
C PRO A 127 11.69 -3.57 10.92
N VAL A 128 12.83 -2.97 10.64
CA VAL A 128 14.09 -3.16 11.36
C VAL A 128 14.30 -2.01 12.35
N LEU A 129 14.01 -0.79 11.91
CA LEU A 129 14.23 0.43 12.67
C LEU A 129 13.00 1.34 12.59
N LEU A 130 12.45 1.71 13.74
CA LEU A 130 11.29 2.62 13.85
C LEU A 130 11.59 3.89 14.64
N ASP A 131 12.53 3.86 15.59
CA ASP A 131 12.74 4.90 16.59
C ASP A 131 13.84 5.90 16.20
N ASP A 132 13.94 6.22 14.90
CA ASP A 132 14.90 7.19 14.38
C ASP A 132 14.17 8.34 13.68
N TYR A 133 13.82 9.35 14.43
CA TYR A 133 13.15 10.55 13.94
C TYR A 133 14.07 11.37 13.04
N GLY A 134 13.57 11.70 11.83
CA GLY A 134 14.36 12.38 10.80
C GLY A 134 15.33 11.45 10.07
N GLY A 135 15.41 10.18 10.47
CA GLY A 135 16.22 9.16 9.80
C GLY A 135 15.60 8.65 8.52
N SER A 136 16.44 8.25 7.58
CA SER A 136 16.02 7.55 6.36
C SER A 136 15.74 6.07 6.65
N LEU A 137 15.24 5.34 5.64
CA LEU A 137 15.09 3.89 5.72
C LEU A 137 16.39 3.20 6.18
N SER A 138 16.25 2.12 6.96
CA SER A 138 17.36 1.21 7.23
C SER A 138 17.98 0.67 5.94
N ALA A 139 19.21 0.16 6.01
CA ALA A 139 19.87 -0.44 4.86
C ALA A 139 19.08 -1.64 4.31
N GLU A 140 18.49 -2.43 5.20
CA GLU A 140 17.63 -3.56 4.87
C GLU A 140 16.37 -3.11 4.13
N ALA A 141 15.70 -2.06 4.61
CA ALA A 141 14.53 -1.49 3.96
C ALA A 141 14.86 -0.93 2.57
N LYS A 142 15.95 -0.17 2.44
CA LYS A 142 16.42 0.33 1.13
C LYS A 142 16.66 -0.82 0.15
N GLY A 143 17.28 -1.91 0.61
CA GLY A 143 17.55 -3.10 -0.21
C GLY A 143 16.30 -3.85 -0.66
N LYS A 144 15.14 -3.60 -0.05
CA LYS A 144 13.87 -4.25 -0.37
C LYS A 144 12.92 -3.42 -1.23
N VAL A 145 13.22 -2.15 -1.49
CA VAL A 145 12.35 -1.28 -2.30
C VAL A 145 12.13 -1.84 -3.69
N ASP A 146 13.18 -2.26 -4.40
CA ASP A 146 13.05 -2.80 -5.76
C ASP A 146 12.29 -4.12 -5.81
N GLU A 147 12.45 -4.98 -4.80
CA GLU A 147 11.69 -6.23 -4.68
C GLU A 147 10.20 -5.92 -4.47
N ALA A 148 9.87 -4.98 -3.58
CA ALA A 148 8.50 -4.55 -3.34
C ALA A 148 7.85 -3.93 -4.60
N VAL A 149 8.59 -3.14 -5.37
CA VAL A 149 8.13 -2.59 -6.66
C VAL A 149 7.81 -3.71 -7.64
N ARG A 150 8.68 -4.73 -7.76
CA ARG A 150 8.43 -5.89 -8.63
C ARG A 150 7.21 -6.69 -8.18
N ASP A 151 7.07 -6.94 -6.88
CA ASP A 151 5.90 -7.63 -6.33
C ASP A 151 4.61 -6.88 -6.66
N GLY A 152 4.62 -5.56 -6.47
CA GLY A 152 3.49 -4.69 -6.83
C GLY A 152 3.16 -4.73 -8.31
N TYR A 153 4.17 -4.70 -9.17
CA TYR A 153 3.99 -4.81 -10.62
C TYR A 153 3.34 -6.14 -11.02
N GLU A 154 3.81 -7.26 -10.48
CA GLU A 154 3.25 -8.58 -10.77
C GLU A 154 1.81 -8.73 -10.27
N ILE A 155 1.48 -8.13 -9.13
CA ILE A 155 0.11 -8.09 -8.61
C ILE A 155 -0.82 -7.34 -9.57
N VAL A 156 -0.46 -6.13 -9.97
CA VAL A 156 -1.26 -5.29 -10.87
C VAL A 156 -1.40 -5.94 -12.25
N ARG A 157 -0.32 -6.52 -12.76
CA ARG A 157 -0.33 -7.28 -14.00
C ARG A 157 -1.26 -8.49 -13.92
N GLY A 158 -1.24 -9.22 -12.81
CA GLY A 158 -2.15 -10.35 -12.56
C GLY A 158 -3.62 -9.92 -12.51
N TRP A 159 -3.90 -8.69 -12.12
CA TRP A 159 -5.24 -8.09 -12.19
C TRP A 159 -5.61 -7.62 -13.60
N LYS A 160 -4.74 -7.76 -14.57
CA LYS A 160 -4.91 -7.30 -15.96
C LYS A 160 -5.15 -5.79 -16.09
N VAL A 161 -4.57 -5.02 -15.18
CA VAL A 161 -4.56 -3.55 -15.24
C VAL A 161 -3.34 -3.12 -16.06
N GLY A 162 -3.56 -2.26 -17.05
CA GLY A 162 -2.52 -1.83 -17.97
C GLY A 162 -1.51 -0.89 -17.30
N LEU A 163 -0.25 -1.30 -17.34
CA LEU A 163 0.91 -0.48 -16.96
C LEU A 163 1.85 -0.34 -18.15
N SER A 164 2.38 0.85 -18.35
CA SER A 164 3.46 1.15 -19.30
C SER A 164 4.72 1.52 -18.56
N VAL A 165 5.87 1.18 -19.13
CA VAL A 165 7.14 1.76 -18.73
C VAL A 165 7.26 3.11 -19.46
N PRO A 166 7.51 4.25 -18.76
CA PRO A 166 7.77 5.50 -19.43
C PRO A 166 8.90 5.34 -20.42
N SER A 167 8.72 5.81 -21.66
CA SER A 167 9.81 5.85 -22.64
C SER A 167 10.92 6.73 -22.08
N GLU A 168 12.12 6.22 -22.06
CA GLU A 168 13.32 7.04 -21.84
C GLU A 168 13.43 8.00 -23.06
N ASP A 169 12.91 9.21 -22.90
CA ASP A 169 13.17 10.33 -23.82
C ASP A 169 14.37 11.14 -23.32
#